data_9ee551a26d8dae3ec9a6f0e03714269b
#
_entry.id   9ee551a26d8dae3ec9a6f0e03714269b
#
_cell.length_a   1.000
_cell.length_b   1.000
_cell.length_c   1.000
_cell.angle_alpha   90.00
_cell.angle_beta   90.00
_cell.angle_gamma   90.00
#
_symmetry.space_group_name_H-M   'P 1'
#
loop_
_entity.id
_entity.type
_entity.pdbx_description
1 polymer ?
#
loop_
_entity_poly.entity_id
_entity_poly.type
_entity_poly.pdbx_seq_one_letter_code
_entity_poly.pdbx_strand_id
1 'polypeptide(L)'
;MVGVEVYPKNRLVSANAEQQISVTAIYSDGHTEDATHIATYEANDKEIAEVDDTGHVKFFEQPGDVSVMVRYLGQVGVYQASVPLGAPVNVTPQPRNFIDELVFAKLKRVGMPPSAVSDDATFIRRVSIDIAGRLPTEAEAKTFLESTDPAKRDKLIDTLLASTDYADYFANKWGALLRNKRSSNTAMRGNYAFHGWIRDSLHKNVRYDEFARSVLAASGDMGQNPAATWYREVKTMQTQMEDTAQLFLGTRMQCAQCHHHPFEKWSQKDYYSFSAFFSTVGRKPGRNPGEEVIYHTRKVAQTANKKDGCLLYTS
;
A
#
# COMPACT_ATOMS: atom_id res chain seq x y z
N MET A 1 -25.67 15.71 -4.16
CA MET A 1 -25.36 14.39 -4.74
C MET A 1 -24.52 13.61 -3.75
N VAL A 2 -24.81 12.32 -3.56
CA VAL A 2 -24.14 11.46 -2.56
C VAL A 2 -23.29 10.36 -3.18
N GLY A 3 -23.49 10.05 -4.47
CA GLY A 3 -22.73 9.01 -5.15
C GLY A 3 -22.96 8.95 -6.64
N VAL A 4 -22.11 8.16 -7.32
CA VAL A 4 -22.23 7.80 -8.72
C VAL A 4 -22.14 6.28 -8.83
N GLU A 5 -23.08 5.69 -9.55
CA GLU A 5 -23.05 4.28 -9.91
C GLU A 5 -22.74 4.14 -11.41
N VAL A 6 -21.90 3.16 -11.72
CA VAL A 6 -21.50 2.85 -13.10
C VAL A 6 -21.98 1.45 -13.45
N TYR A 7 -22.63 1.30 -14.57
CA TYR A 7 -23.10 0.01 -15.07
C TYR A 7 -22.64 -0.22 -16.52
N PRO A 8 -22.15 -1.43 -16.84
CA PRO A 8 -21.82 -2.50 -15.91
C PRO A 8 -20.63 -2.11 -15.01
N LYS A 9 -20.55 -2.71 -13.80
CA LYS A 9 -19.46 -2.43 -12.87
C LYS A 9 -18.14 -3.12 -13.28
N ASN A 10 -18.27 -4.35 -13.79
CA ASN A 10 -17.13 -5.09 -14.32
C ASN A 10 -17.57 -6.04 -15.44
N ARG A 11 -16.64 -6.33 -16.38
CA ARG A 11 -16.92 -7.23 -17.48
C ARG A 11 -15.66 -7.94 -17.98
N LEU A 12 -15.85 -9.16 -18.47
CA LEU A 12 -14.91 -9.86 -19.34
C LEU A 12 -15.36 -9.57 -20.78
N VAL A 13 -14.46 -9.02 -21.61
CA VAL A 13 -14.77 -8.59 -22.96
C VAL A 13 -13.81 -9.25 -23.96
N SER A 14 -14.27 -9.48 -25.18
CA SER A 14 -13.38 -9.97 -26.24
C SER A 14 -12.47 -8.85 -26.75
N ALA A 15 -11.35 -9.19 -27.36
CA ALA A 15 -10.55 -8.25 -28.12
C ALA A 15 -11.42 -7.59 -29.22
N ASN A 16 -11.19 -6.31 -29.47
CA ASN A 16 -11.92 -5.47 -30.42
C ASN A 16 -13.44 -5.35 -30.14
N ALA A 17 -13.89 -5.68 -28.93
CA ALA A 17 -15.27 -5.45 -28.52
C ALA A 17 -15.54 -3.98 -28.19
N GLU A 18 -16.81 -3.65 -28.09
CA GLU A 18 -17.29 -2.33 -27.67
C GLU A 18 -18.27 -2.48 -26.52
N GLN A 19 -18.30 -1.50 -25.62
CA GLN A 19 -19.17 -1.48 -24.46
C GLN A 19 -19.65 -0.08 -24.16
N GLN A 20 -20.96 0.11 -24.11
CA GLN A 20 -21.55 1.33 -23.55
C GLN A 20 -21.60 1.24 -22.03
N ILE A 21 -21.09 2.27 -21.37
CA ILE A 21 -21.23 2.47 -19.92
C ILE A 21 -22.43 3.39 -19.69
N SER A 22 -23.25 3.10 -18.69
CA SER A 22 -24.23 4.03 -18.15
C SER A 22 -23.82 4.54 -16.78
N VAL A 23 -24.13 5.79 -16.50
CA VAL A 23 -23.74 6.48 -15.26
C VAL A 23 -24.99 7.03 -14.59
N THR A 24 -25.25 6.61 -13.37
CA THR A 24 -26.36 7.07 -12.57
C THR A 24 -25.88 7.91 -11.40
N ALA A 25 -26.27 9.17 -11.34
CA ALA A 25 -26.04 10.04 -10.20
C ALA A 25 -27.11 9.79 -9.13
N ILE A 26 -26.70 9.71 -7.87
CA ILE A 26 -27.56 9.47 -6.72
C ILE A 26 -27.55 10.70 -5.81
N TYR A 27 -28.71 11.22 -5.46
CA TYR A 27 -28.86 12.40 -4.61
C TYR A 27 -29.32 12.04 -3.20
N SER A 28 -29.13 12.96 -2.25
CA SER A 28 -29.39 12.74 -0.83
C SER A 28 -30.89 12.56 -0.46
N ASP A 29 -31.77 12.98 -1.35
CA ASP A 29 -33.23 12.78 -1.24
C ASP A 29 -33.70 11.46 -1.86
N GLY A 30 -32.76 10.66 -2.41
CA GLY A 30 -33.04 9.36 -3.00
C GLY A 30 -33.40 9.39 -4.48
N HIS A 31 -33.52 10.57 -5.11
CA HIS A 31 -33.72 10.58 -6.55
C HIS A 31 -32.42 10.26 -7.31
N THR A 32 -32.57 9.76 -8.51
CA THR A 32 -31.47 9.40 -9.43
C THR A 32 -31.63 10.10 -10.77
N GLU A 33 -30.50 10.38 -11.41
CA GLU A 33 -30.43 11.05 -12.69
C GLU A 33 -29.44 10.33 -13.61
N ASP A 34 -29.74 10.23 -14.89
CA ASP A 34 -28.79 9.73 -15.88
C ASP A 34 -27.73 10.78 -16.19
N ALA A 35 -26.51 10.49 -15.77
CA ALA A 35 -25.37 11.36 -15.97
C ALA A 35 -24.45 10.87 -17.09
N THR A 36 -24.87 9.89 -17.89
CA THR A 36 -24.02 9.24 -18.91
C THR A 36 -23.40 10.24 -19.90
N HIS A 37 -24.16 11.22 -20.38
CA HIS A 37 -23.68 12.17 -21.38
C HIS A 37 -23.06 13.46 -20.80
N ILE A 38 -23.01 13.57 -19.47
CA ILE A 38 -22.49 14.76 -18.77
C ILE A 38 -21.35 14.42 -17.80
N ALA A 39 -21.05 13.14 -17.61
CA ALA A 39 -19.89 12.67 -16.87
C ALA A 39 -18.62 12.78 -17.73
N THR A 40 -17.47 12.81 -17.06
CA THR A 40 -16.16 12.73 -17.72
C THR A 40 -15.56 11.35 -17.56
N TYR A 41 -14.93 10.84 -18.61
CA TYR A 41 -14.40 9.49 -18.69
C TYR A 41 -12.90 9.50 -18.95
N GLU A 42 -12.18 8.55 -18.34
CA GLU A 42 -10.75 8.38 -18.55
C GLU A 42 -10.36 6.90 -18.38
N ALA A 43 -9.79 6.29 -19.41
CA ALA A 43 -9.19 4.96 -19.31
C ALA A 43 -7.78 5.07 -18.74
N ASN A 44 -7.44 4.19 -17.78
CA ASN A 44 -6.12 4.15 -17.18
C ASN A 44 -5.04 3.53 -18.08
N ASP A 45 -5.45 2.78 -19.10
CA ASP A 45 -4.56 2.16 -20.08
C ASP A 45 -5.17 2.27 -21.49
N LYS A 46 -4.60 3.18 -22.28
CA LYS A 46 -5.05 3.48 -23.64
C LYS A 46 -4.59 2.47 -24.69
N GLU A 47 -3.69 1.55 -24.32
CA GLU A 47 -3.27 0.46 -25.20
C GLU A 47 -4.29 -0.70 -25.16
N ILE A 48 -5.06 -0.81 -24.07
CA ILE A 48 -6.11 -1.81 -23.91
C ILE A 48 -7.48 -1.30 -24.32
N ALA A 49 -7.82 -0.04 -23.98
CA ALA A 49 -9.11 0.54 -24.34
C ALA A 49 -9.09 2.06 -24.40
N GLU A 50 -9.93 2.63 -25.26
CA GLU A 50 -10.29 4.04 -25.28
C GLU A 50 -11.75 4.22 -24.90
N VAL A 51 -12.09 5.37 -24.35
CA VAL A 51 -13.45 5.78 -24.01
C VAL A 51 -13.73 7.17 -24.54
N ASP A 52 -14.89 7.39 -25.13
CA ASP A 52 -15.34 8.70 -25.60
C ASP A 52 -16.17 9.45 -24.54
N ASP A 53 -16.55 10.69 -24.87
CA ASP A 53 -17.32 11.57 -23.99
C ASP A 53 -18.77 11.09 -23.74
N THR A 54 -19.23 10.08 -24.48
CA THR A 54 -20.56 9.47 -24.31
C THR A 54 -20.53 8.20 -23.46
N GLY A 55 -19.33 7.82 -22.96
CA GLY A 55 -19.15 6.60 -22.19
C GLY A 55 -19.09 5.34 -23.06
N HIS A 56 -18.86 5.47 -24.34
CA HIS A 56 -18.64 4.32 -25.23
C HIS A 56 -17.18 3.91 -25.20
N VAL A 57 -16.92 2.66 -24.76
CA VAL A 57 -15.59 2.07 -24.61
C VAL A 57 -15.30 1.14 -25.77
N LYS A 58 -14.18 1.37 -26.44
CA LYS A 58 -13.64 0.52 -27.50
C LYS A 58 -12.41 -0.20 -27.00
N PHE A 59 -12.40 -1.54 -27.06
CA PHE A 59 -11.28 -2.38 -26.65
C PHE A 59 -10.40 -2.73 -27.84
N PHE A 60 -9.11 -2.93 -27.58
CA PHE A 60 -8.11 -3.32 -28.56
C PHE A 60 -7.69 -4.78 -28.40
N GLU A 61 -6.65 -5.21 -29.14
CA GLU A 61 -6.18 -6.58 -29.15
C GLU A 61 -5.34 -6.96 -27.92
N GLN A 62 -4.80 -5.97 -27.20
CA GLN A 62 -3.90 -6.22 -26.08
C GLN A 62 -4.64 -6.82 -24.90
N PRO A 63 -4.24 -8.06 -24.45
CA PRO A 63 -4.81 -8.65 -23.25
C PRO A 63 -4.40 -7.89 -21.98
N GLY A 64 -5.32 -7.76 -21.05
CA GLY A 64 -5.03 -7.12 -19.75
C GLY A 64 -6.29 -6.63 -19.05
N ASP A 65 -6.08 -5.96 -17.93
CA ASP A 65 -7.14 -5.29 -17.19
C ASP A 65 -7.09 -3.78 -17.46
N VAL A 66 -8.24 -3.21 -17.70
CA VAL A 66 -8.42 -1.75 -17.86
C VAL A 66 -9.51 -1.26 -16.93
N SER A 67 -9.30 -0.08 -16.38
CA SER A 67 -10.30 0.64 -15.59
C SER A 67 -10.64 1.95 -16.26
N VAL A 68 -11.93 2.19 -16.48
CA VAL A 68 -12.44 3.48 -16.92
C VAL A 68 -12.97 4.23 -15.73
N MET A 69 -12.33 5.34 -15.41
CA MET A 69 -12.76 6.25 -14.36
C MET A 69 -13.86 7.17 -14.88
N VAL A 70 -14.91 7.28 -14.12
CA VAL A 70 -16.07 8.13 -14.40
C VAL A 70 -16.17 9.18 -13.31
N ARG A 71 -16.22 10.45 -13.69
CA ARG A 71 -16.32 11.57 -12.74
C ARG A 71 -17.56 12.42 -13.04
N TYR A 72 -18.34 12.71 -12.01
CA TYR A 72 -19.46 13.64 -12.07
C TYR A 72 -19.65 14.36 -10.76
N LEU A 73 -19.71 15.70 -10.79
CA LEU A 73 -19.92 16.59 -9.61
C LEU A 73 -19.08 16.21 -8.37
N GLY A 74 -17.78 15.88 -8.59
CA GLY A 74 -16.86 15.55 -7.50
C GLY A 74 -16.97 14.12 -6.95
N GLN A 75 -17.86 13.29 -7.51
CA GLN A 75 -17.93 11.85 -7.22
C GLN A 75 -17.22 11.06 -8.30
N VAL A 76 -16.73 9.87 -7.93
CA VAL A 76 -15.98 8.98 -8.82
C VAL A 76 -16.64 7.59 -8.80
N GLY A 77 -16.90 7.09 -10.00
CA GLY A 77 -17.24 5.70 -10.24
C GLY A 77 -16.16 5.02 -11.11
N VAL A 78 -16.11 3.70 -11.11
CA VAL A 78 -15.14 2.95 -11.92
C VAL A 78 -15.82 1.78 -12.60
N TYR A 79 -15.65 1.70 -13.92
CA TYR A 79 -15.91 0.50 -14.72
C TYR A 79 -14.62 -0.27 -14.89
N GLN A 80 -14.66 -1.59 -14.66
CA GLN A 80 -13.50 -2.47 -14.85
C GLN A 80 -13.76 -3.48 -15.94
N ALA A 81 -12.83 -3.64 -16.86
CA ALA A 81 -12.88 -4.67 -17.88
C ALA A 81 -11.58 -5.47 -17.92
N SER A 82 -11.72 -6.73 -18.36
CA SER A 82 -10.57 -7.61 -18.63
C SER A 82 -10.70 -8.12 -20.07
N VAL A 83 -9.66 -7.91 -20.87
CA VAL A 83 -9.49 -8.57 -22.18
C VAL A 83 -8.66 -9.82 -21.95
N PRO A 84 -9.21 -11.03 -22.07
CA PRO A 84 -8.50 -12.25 -21.75
C PRO A 84 -7.44 -12.59 -22.81
N LEU A 85 -6.36 -13.23 -22.36
CA LEU A 85 -5.39 -13.87 -23.27
C LEU A 85 -6.02 -15.06 -24.02
N GLY A 86 -7.04 -15.68 -23.41
CA GLY A 86 -7.83 -16.73 -24.05
C GLY A 86 -7.18 -18.11 -24.12
N ALA A 87 -6.03 -18.31 -23.45
CA ALA A 87 -5.43 -19.65 -23.39
C ALA A 87 -6.21 -20.57 -22.43
N PRO A 88 -6.37 -21.85 -22.76
CA PRO A 88 -7.08 -22.79 -21.89
C PRO A 88 -6.30 -23.05 -20.59
N VAL A 89 -6.95 -22.86 -19.45
CA VAL A 89 -6.39 -23.15 -18.12
C VAL A 89 -6.97 -24.48 -17.63
N ASN A 90 -6.33 -25.59 -18.03
CA ASN A 90 -6.82 -26.94 -17.73
C ASN A 90 -6.32 -27.45 -16.37
N VAL A 91 -5.19 -26.95 -15.89
CA VAL A 91 -4.58 -27.39 -14.63
C VAL A 91 -4.14 -26.16 -13.84
N THR A 92 -4.52 -26.13 -12.57
CA THR A 92 -3.99 -25.16 -11.58
C THR A 92 -3.36 -25.95 -10.45
N PRO A 93 -2.28 -25.44 -9.82
CA PRO A 93 -1.76 -26.01 -8.58
C PRO A 93 -2.83 -26.05 -7.48
N GLN A 94 -2.66 -26.94 -6.52
CA GLN A 94 -3.51 -26.93 -5.32
C GLN A 94 -3.31 -25.62 -4.54
N PRO A 95 -4.39 -24.88 -4.23
CA PRO A 95 -4.28 -23.67 -3.42
C PRO A 95 -3.75 -24.01 -2.03
N ARG A 96 -2.81 -23.22 -1.53
CA ARG A 96 -2.27 -23.35 -0.16
C ARG A 96 -2.97 -22.40 0.82
N ASN A 97 -3.58 -21.34 0.31
CA ASN A 97 -4.30 -20.33 1.09
C ASN A 97 -5.33 -19.59 0.21
N PHE A 98 -6.12 -18.72 0.82
CA PHE A 98 -7.17 -17.95 0.13
C PHE A 98 -6.64 -17.03 -0.98
N ILE A 99 -5.37 -16.61 -0.91
CA ILE A 99 -4.75 -15.76 -1.95
C ILE A 99 -4.61 -16.57 -3.23
N ASP A 100 -4.12 -17.82 -3.13
CA ASP A 100 -3.99 -18.73 -4.27
C ASP A 100 -5.35 -18.98 -4.93
N GLU A 101 -6.41 -19.18 -4.14
CA GLU A 101 -7.77 -19.36 -4.64
C GLU A 101 -8.22 -18.17 -5.50
N LEU A 102 -8.01 -16.95 -5.01
CA LEU A 102 -8.37 -15.73 -5.72
C LEU A 102 -7.51 -15.54 -6.98
N VAL A 103 -6.21 -15.77 -6.88
CA VAL A 103 -5.27 -15.65 -8.01
C VAL A 103 -5.60 -16.68 -9.09
N PHE A 104 -5.80 -17.95 -8.75
CA PHE A 104 -6.12 -18.99 -9.73
C PHE A 104 -7.51 -18.78 -10.37
N ALA A 105 -8.48 -18.29 -9.61
CA ALA A 105 -9.78 -17.91 -10.16
C ALA A 105 -9.62 -16.78 -11.20
N LYS A 106 -8.79 -15.77 -10.92
CA LYS A 106 -8.48 -14.71 -11.87
C LYS A 106 -7.75 -15.23 -13.10
N LEU A 107 -6.69 -16.02 -12.94
CA LEU A 107 -5.92 -16.60 -14.04
C LEU A 107 -6.80 -17.43 -14.95
N LYS A 108 -7.70 -18.24 -14.38
CA LYS A 108 -8.69 -19.02 -15.15
C LYS A 108 -9.64 -18.12 -15.94
N ARG A 109 -10.13 -17.04 -15.31
CA ARG A 109 -11.05 -16.09 -15.94
C ARG A 109 -10.42 -15.39 -17.14
N VAL A 110 -9.14 -15.00 -17.03
CA VAL A 110 -8.43 -14.27 -18.11
C VAL A 110 -7.72 -15.21 -19.11
N GLY A 111 -7.85 -16.53 -18.94
CA GLY A 111 -7.22 -17.51 -19.83
C GLY A 111 -5.69 -17.44 -19.78
N MET A 112 -5.11 -17.32 -18.59
CA MET A 112 -3.66 -17.27 -18.37
C MET A 112 -3.22 -18.48 -17.52
N PRO A 113 -2.70 -19.56 -18.14
CA PRO A 113 -2.27 -20.74 -17.39
C PRO A 113 -1.06 -20.39 -16.49
N PRO A 114 -1.07 -20.81 -15.21
CA PRO A 114 0.08 -20.63 -14.35
C PRO A 114 1.26 -21.46 -14.83
N SER A 115 2.47 -20.97 -14.59
CA SER A 115 3.69 -21.74 -14.83
C SER A 115 3.75 -22.98 -13.93
N ALA A 116 4.53 -23.98 -14.33
CA ALA A 116 4.83 -25.12 -13.48
C ALA A 116 5.50 -24.67 -12.17
N VAL A 117 5.32 -25.45 -11.12
CA VAL A 117 6.03 -25.24 -9.85
C VAL A 117 7.55 -25.33 -10.10
N SER A 118 8.30 -24.37 -9.58
CA SER A 118 9.76 -24.33 -9.73
C SER A 118 10.43 -25.59 -9.16
N ASP A 119 11.54 -26.00 -9.77
CA ASP A 119 12.40 -27.05 -9.21
C ASP A 119 13.03 -26.62 -7.88
N ASP A 120 13.66 -27.55 -7.19
CA ASP A 120 14.25 -27.30 -5.87
C ASP A 120 15.44 -26.34 -5.90
N ALA A 121 16.25 -26.37 -6.96
CA ALA A 121 17.39 -25.46 -7.10
C ALA A 121 16.93 -24.00 -7.29
N THR A 122 15.94 -23.80 -8.15
CA THR A 122 15.30 -22.49 -8.32
C THR A 122 14.60 -22.05 -7.04
N PHE A 123 13.90 -22.96 -6.35
CA PHE A 123 13.16 -22.67 -5.13
C PHE A 123 14.09 -22.17 -4.02
N ILE A 124 15.14 -22.92 -3.67
CA ILE A 124 16.06 -22.50 -2.58
C ILE A 124 16.73 -21.17 -2.89
N ARG A 125 17.13 -20.93 -4.14
CA ARG A 125 17.72 -19.66 -4.55
C ARG A 125 16.75 -18.51 -4.33
N ARG A 126 15.51 -18.64 -4.81
CA ARG A 126 14.50 -17.58 -4.73
C ARG A 126 14.08 -17.32 -3.28
N VAL A 127 13.73 -18.33 -2.52
CA VAL A 127 13.26 -18.18 -1.14
C VAL A 127 14.33 -17.59 -0.23
N SER A 128 15.62 -17.92 -0.44
CA SER A 128 16.71 -17.32 0.33
C SER A 128 16.89 -15.83 0.03
N ILE A 129 16.75 -15.43 -1.23
CA ILE A 129 16.80 -14.01 -1.61
C ILE A 129 15.57 -13.27 -1.06
N ASP A 130 14.39 -13.85 -1.17
CA ASP A 130 13.14 -13.18 -0.81
C ASP A 130 12.99 -13.01 0.72
N ILE A 131 13.43 -14.01 1.50
CA ILE A 131 13.29 -14.01 2.96
C ILE A 131 14.54 -13.48 3.67
N ALA A 132 15.73 -13.97 3.29
CA ALA A 132 16.98 -13.64 3.99
C ALA A 132 17.84 -12.57 3.28
N GLY A 133 17.47 -12.15 2.06
CA GLY A 133 18.18 -11.12 1.31
C GLY A 133 19.55 -11.54 0.78
N ARG A 134 19.86 -12.83 0.81
CA ARG A 134 21.12 -13.40 0.35
C ARG A 134 20.93 -14.68 -0.46
N LEU A 135 21.97 -15.09 -1.16
CA LEU A 135 22.02 -16.43 -1.76
C LEU A 135 22.20 -17.49 -0.66
N PRO A 136 21.71 -18.73 -0.91
CA PRO A 136 22.05 -19.84 -0.02
C PRO A 136 23.57 -20.09 -0.06
N THR A 137 24.12 -20.54 1.05
CA THR A 137 25.50 -21.06 1.10
C THR A 137 25.59 -22.40 0.38
N GLU A 138 26.78 -22.82 -0.02
CA GLU A 138 27.00 -24.14 -0.64
C GLU A 138 26.46 -25.26 0.25
N ALA A 139 26.73 -25.22 1.54
CA ALA A 139 26.25 -26.21 2.50
C ALA A 139 24.72 -26.27 2.61
N GLU A 140 24.04 -25.11 2.67
CA GLU A 140 22.57 -25.03 2.67
C GLU A 140 21.98 -25.60 1.39
N ALA A 141 22.54 -25.22 0.23
CA ALA A 141 22.08 -25.69 -1.07
C ALA A 141 22.23 -27.21 -1.19
N LYS A 142 23.40 -27.75 -0.83
CA LYS A 142 23.69 -29.19 -0.88
C LYS A 142 22.74 -29.97 0.03
N THR A 143 22.63 -29.57 1.30
CA THR A 143 21.73 -30.23 2.27
C THR A 143 20.27 -30.23 1.81
N PHE A 144 19.80 -29.10 1.26
CA PHE A 144 18.43 -28.99 0.77
C PHE A 144 18.18 -29.86 -0.48
N LEU A 145 19.10 -29.85 -1.45
CA LEU A 145 18.94 -30.61 -2.71
C LEU A 145 19.02 -32.12 -2.48
N GLU A 146 19.90 -32.57 -1.59
CA GLU A 146 20.05 -34.00 -1.25
C GLU A 146 18.92 -34.50 -0.33
N SER A 147 18.15 -33.63 0.30
CA SER A 147 17.05 -34.01 1.18
C SER A 147 15.89 -34.65 0.41
N THR A 148 15.44 -35.82 0.87
CA THR A 148 14.24 -36.53 0.37
C THR A 148 12.98 -36.21 1.19
N ASP A 149 13.05 -35.34 2.17
CA ASP A 149 11.92 -34.94 3.02
C ASP A 149 10.85 -34.21 2.18
N PRO A 150 9.61 -34.70 2.10
CA PRO A 150 8.55 -34.03 1.36
C PRO A 150 8.20 -32.64 1.91
N ALA A 151 8.49 -32.37 3.20
CA ALA A 151 8.27 -31.07 3.87
C ALA A 151 9.49 -30.14 3.82
N LYS A 152 10.55 -30.46 3.07
CA LYS A 152 11.81 -29.71 3.08
C LYS A 152 11.66 -28.23 2.70
N ARG A 153 10.71 -27.91 1.79
CA ARG A 153 10.44 -26.52 1.38
C ARG A 153 9.84 -25.70 2.51
N ASP A 154 8.86 -26.25 3.22
CA ASP A 154 8.22 -25.56 4.35
C ASP A 154 9.20 -25.39 5.51
N LYS A 155 9.99 -26.43 5.83
CA LYS A 155 11.04 -26.35 6.86
C LYS A 155 12.11 -25.31 6.53
N LEU A 156 12.50 -25.18 5.25
CA LEU A 156 13.43 -24.13 4.83
C LEU A 156 12.84 -22.74 5.03
N ILE A 157 11.58 -22.53 4.67
CA ILE A 157 10.89 -21.24 4.90
C ILE A 157 10.90 -20.90 6.39
N ASP A 158 10.49 -21.84 7.25
CA ASP A 158 10.46 -21.62 8.70
C ASP A 158 11.85 -21.29 9.26
N THR A 159 12.88 -22.01 8.79
CA THR A 159 14.27 -21.77 9.20
C THR A 159 14.74 -20.36 8.80
N LEU A 160 14.46 -19.94 7.56
CA LEU A 160 14.84 -18.62 7.06
C LEU A 160 14.08 -17.50 7.81
N LEU A 161 12.78 -17.68 8.07
CA LEU A 161 11.97 -16.71 8.83
C LEU A 161 12.44 -16.56 10.29
N ALA A 162 12.97 -17.62 10.91
CA ALA A 162 13.53 -17.59 12.25
C ALA A 162 14.98 -17.07 12.30
N SER A 163 15.61 -16.84 11.15
CA SER A 163 17.02 -16.43 11.08
C SER A 163 17.23 -14.96 11.42
N THR A 164 18.45 -14.62 11.81
CA THR A 164 18.90 -13.23 11.97
C THR A 164 18.97 -12.51 10.62
N ASP A 165 19.25 -13.24 9.53
CA ASP A 165 19.32 -12.69 8.16
C ASP A 165 17.97 -12.08 7.74
N TYR A 166 16.85 -12.75 8.07
CA TYR A 166 15.50 -12.20 7.87
C TYR A 166 15.33 -10.85 8.57
N ALA A 167 15.66 -10.81 9.85
CA ALA A 167 15.51 -9.59 10.64
C ALA A 167 16.40 -8.46 10.12
N ASP A 168 17.64 -8.74 9.75
CA ASP A 168 18.59 -7.77 9.19
C ASP A 168 18.12 -7.25 7.82
N TYR A 169 17.69 -8.15 6.94
CA TYR A 169 17.20 -7.80 5.60
C TYR A 169 15.95 -6.92 5.65
N PHE A 170 14.96 -7.33 6.41
CA PHE A 170 13.73 -6.56 6.53
C PHE A 170 13.90 -5.28 7.37
N ALA A 171 14.85 -5.24 8.33
CA ALA A 171 15.18 -4.02 9.03
C ALA A 171 15.75 -2.94 8.08
N ASN A 172 16.53 -3.33 7.07
CA ASN A 172 16.99 -2.40 6.05
C ASN A 172 15.81 -1.86 5.21
N LYS A 173 14.87 -2.73 4.80
CA LYS A 173 13.67 -2.31 4.06
C LYS A 173 12.79 -1.36 4.88
N TRP A 174 12.46 -1.74 6.12
CA TRP A 174 11.68 -0.90 7.01
C TRP A 174 12.40 0.40 7.39
N GLY A 175 13.73 0.35 7.55
CA GLY A 175 14.55 1.52 7.77
C GLY A 175 14.41 2.53 6.62
N ALA A 176 14.41 2.06 5.37
CA ALA A 176 14.19 2.91 4.20
C ALA A 176 12.77 3.49 4.18
N LEU A 177 11.74 2.66 4.43
CA LEU A 177 10.34 3.08 4.48
C LEU A 177 10.09 4.11 5.59
N LEU A 178 10.64 3.90 6.79
CA LEU A 178 10.55 4.81 7.93
C LEU A 178 11.56 5.96 7.87
N ARG A 179 12.17 6.20 6.69
CA ARG A 179 13.11 7.30 6.44
C ARG A 179 14.31 7.33 7.39
N ASN A 180 14.77 6.18 7.88
CA ASN A 180 15.96 6.09 8.73
C ASN A 180 17.23 6.34 7.91
N LYS A 181 17.46 7.58 7.55
CA LYS A 181 18.63 8.00 6.74
C LYS A 181 19.57 8.88 7.56
N ARG A 182 20.84 8.83 7.21
CA ARG A 182 21.87 9.68 7.80
C ARG A 182 21.71 11.10 7.26
N SER A 183 21.23 12.02 8.10
CA SER A 183 21.10 13.44 7.78
C SER A 183 22.34 14.26 8.22
N SER A 184 23.10 13.78 9.23
CA SER A 184 24.33 14.40 9.74
C SER A 184 25.15 13.40 10.54
N ASN A 185 26.42 13.76 10.87
CA ASN A 185 27.24 12.92 11.73
C ASN A 185 26.69 12.82 13.16
N THR A 186 26.03 13.86 13.66
CA THR A 186 25.41 13.86 15.00
C THR A 186 24.15 12.99 15.08
N ALA A 187 23.52 12.68 13.94
CA ALA A 187 22.34 11.84 13.88
C ALA A 187 22.65 10.32 13.91
N MET A 188 23.91 9.91 13.76
CA MET A 188 24.28 8.49 13.58
C MET A 188 23.80 7.60 14.72
N ARG A 189 23.99 8.05 15.98
CA ARG A 189 23.57 7.26 17.16
C ARG A 189 22.08 6.92 17.13
N GLY A 190 21.23 7.90 16.84
CA GLY A 190 19.79 7.69 16.69
C GLY A 190 19.43 6.75 15.53
N ASN A 191 20.15 6.86 14.40
CA ASN A 191 19.95 5.97 13.25
C ASN A 191 20.25 4.51 13.58
N TYR A 192 21.37 4.25 14.26
CA TYR A 192 21.74 2.88 14.68
C TYR A 192 20.78 2.33 15.72
N ALA A 193 20.38 3.14 16.69
CA ALA A 193 19.42 2.74 17.72
C ALA A 193 18.04 2.41 17.08
N PHE A 194 17.59 3.23 16.12
CA PHE A 194 16.32 2.99 15.43
C PHE A 194 16.38 1.75 14.55
N HIS A 195 17.46 1.56 13.79
CA HIS A 195 17.67 0.33 13.01
C HIS A 195 17.68 -0.91 13.92
N GLY A 196 18.39 -0.85 15.03
CA GLY A 196 18.44 -1.93 16.02
C GLY A 196 17.06 -2.26 16.59
N TRP A 197 16.26 -1.23 16.91
CA TRP A 197 14.89 -1.42 17.40
C TRP A 197 13.99 -2.07 16.32
N ILE A 198 14.09 -1.65 15.05
CA ILE A 198 13.34 -2.27 13.94
C ILE A 198 13.74 -3.75 13.80
N ARG A 199 15.04 -4.02 13.77
CA ARG A 199 15.60 -5.37 13.67
C ARG A 199 15.12 -6.28 14.80
N ASP A 200 15.19 -5.81 16.04
CA ASP A 200 14.77 -6.56 17.22
C ASP A 200 13.24 -6.82 17.21
N SER A 201 12.45 -5.86 16.73
CA SER A 201 11.00 -6.02 16.55
C SER A 201 10.67 -7.12 15.55
N LEU A 202 11.41 -7.18 14.43
CA LEU A 202 11.24 -8.21 13.42
C LEU A 202 11.73 -9.58 13.91
N HIS A 203 12.87 -9.63 14.58
CA HIS A 203 13.41 -10.88 15.16
C HIS A 203 12.48 -11.48 16.22
N LYS A 204 11.84 -10.64 17.04
CA LYS A 204 10.84 -11.04 18.03
C LYS A 204 9.45 -11.29 17.43
N ASN A 205 9.29 -11.12 16.15
CA ASN A 205 8.02 -11.21 15.43
C ASN A 205 6.91 -10.40 16.13
N VAL A 206 7.22 -9.13 16.47
CA VAL A 206 6.25 -8.21 17.10
C VAL A 206 5.07 -8.04 16.16
N ARG A 207 3.86 -8.06 16.71
CA ARG A 207 2.63 -7.87 15.94
C ARG A 207 2.67 -6.55 15.17
N TYR A 208 2.17 -6.56 13.93
CA TYR A 208 2.22 -5.39 13.06
C TYR A 208 1.51 -4.16 13.64
N ASP A 209 0.37 -4.35 14.31
CA ASP A 209 -0.35 -3.27 14.98
C ASP A 209 0.43 -2.67 16.15
N GLU A 210 1.17 -3.49 16.90
CA GLU A 210 2.06 -3.04 17.99
C GLU A 210 3.27 -2.29 17.43
N PHE A 211 3.87 -2.79 16.34
CA PHE A 211 4.96 -2.13 15.65
C PHE A 211 4.54 -0.72 15.15
N ALA A 212 3.43 -0.65 14.42
CA ALA A 212 2.89 0.62 13.90
C ALA A 212 2.58 1.60 15.05
N ARG A 213 1.90 1.12 16.10
CA ARG A 213 1.58 1.92 17.29
C ARG A 213 2.82 2.42 18.01
N SER A 214 3.87 1.60 18.11
CA SER A 214 5.15 1.97 18.73
C SER A 214 5.85 3.12 17.99
N VAL A 215 5.70 3.21 16.67
CA VAL A 215 6.22 4.34 15.88
C VAL A 215 5.34 5.58 16.06
N LEU A 216 4.02 5.44 15.88
CA LEU A 216 3.10 6.58 15.84
C LEU A 216 2.86 7.20 17.22
N ALA A 217 2.89 6.42 18.29
CA ALA A 217 2.74 6.89 19.68
C ALA A 217 4.10 7.14 20.37
N ALA A 218 5.21 7.08 19.62
CA ALA A 218 6.54 7.26 20.20
C ALA A 218 6.70 8.65 20.84
N SER A 219 7.21 8.66 22.05
CA SER A 219 7.53 9.88 22.80
C SER A 219 8.78 9.68 23.67
N GLY A 220 9.37 10.77 24.13
CA GLY A 220 10.57 10.75 24.94
C GLY A 220 11.83 11.02 24.13
N ASP A 221 12.96 10.71 24.75
CA ASP A 221 14.29 10.86 24.17
C ASP A 221 14.55 9.75 23.14
N MET A 222 15.05 10.13 21.96
CA MET A 222 15.32 9.18 20.87
C MET A 222 16.39 8.14 21.23
N GLY A 223 17.27 8.45 22.20
CA GLY A 223 18.27 7.50 22.70
C GLY A 223 17.64 6.43 23.63
N GLN A 224 16.54 6.74 24.31
CA GLN A 224 15.82 5.83 25.18
C GLN A 224 14.63 5.17 24.48
N ASN A 225 13.95 5.88 23.59
CA ASN A 225 12.88 5.37 22.74
C ASN A 225 13.26 5.55 21.27
N PRO A 226 13.96 4.57 20.68
CA PRO A 226 14.46 4.69 19.30
C PRO A 226 13.36 4.91 18.25
N ALA A 227 12.15 4.41 18.46
CA ALA A 227 11.01 4.61 17.54
C ALA A 227 10.66 6.10 17.36
N ALA A 228 10.93 6.96 18.35
CA ALA A 228 10.75 8.40 18.25
C ALA A 228 11.64 9.05 17.18
N THR A 229 12.67 8.35 16.70
CA THR A 229 13.57 8.85 15.64
C THR A 229 12.82 9.10 14.32
N TRP A 230 11.72 8.39 14.04
CA TRP A 230 10.87 8.65 12.88
C TRP A 230 10.41 10.10 12.82
N TYR A 231 10.03 10.70 13.95
CA TYR A 231 9.61 12.10 14.03
C TYR A 231 10.69 13.11 13.67
N ARG A 232 11.98 12.73 13.68
CA ARG A 232 13.08 13.61 13.23
C ARG A 232 12.98 13.90 11.72
N GLU A 233 12.51 12.96 10.93
CA GLU A 233 12.41 13.09 9.48
C GLU A 233 11.07 13.68 9.05
N VAL A 234 9.98 13.32 9.74
CA VAL A 234 8.63 13.84 9.49
C VAL A 234 8.32 14.99 10.45
N LYS A 235 8.67 16.22 10.02
CA LYS A 235 8.75 17.36 10.93
C LYS A 235 7.43 18.12 11.13
N THR A 236 6.54 18.09 10.16
CA THR A 236 5.26 18.80 10.21
C THR A 236 4.10 17.84 10.42
N MET A 237 3.00 18.33 10.99
CA MET A 237 1.81 17.52 11.18
C MET A 237 1.29 16.93 9.85
N GLN A 238 1.43 17.68 8.74
CA GLN A 238 1.03 17.20 7.42
C GLN A 238 1.90 16.04 6.98
N THR A 239 3.23 16.16 7.04
CA THR A 239 4.13 15.07 6.66
C THR A 239 3.99 13.84 7.57
N GLN A 240 3.70 14.03 8.85
CA GLN A 240 3.40 12.94 9.79
C GLN A 240 2.14 12.18 9.38
N MET A 241 1.07 12.90 9.07
CA MET A 241 -0.18 12.32 8.60
C MET A 241 -0.03 11.63 7.24
N GLU A 242 0.61 12.31 6.28
CA GLU A 242 0.81 11.78 4.91
C GLU A 242 1.64 10.49 4.92
N ASP A 243 2.75 10.47 5.67
CA ASP A 243 3.55 9.26 5.86
C ASP A 243 2.76 8.16 6.57
N THR A 244 2.00 8.50 7.62
CA THR A 244 1.13 7.53 8.32
C THR A 244 0.11 6.92 7.36
N ALA A 245 -0.58 7.73 6.57
CA ALA A 245 -1.56 7.27 5.60
C ALA A 245 -0.92 6.36 4.55
N GLN A 246 0.24 6.74 4.03
CA GLN A 246 0.92 5.98 2.98
C GLN A 246 1.53 4.67 3.50
N LEU A 247 2.21 4.70 4.66
CA LEU A 247 2.94 3.54 5.18
C LEU A 247 2.03 2.51 5.85
N PHE A 248 1.04 2.96 6.61
CA PHE A 248 0.24 2.09 7.46
C PHE A 248 -1.20 1.88 6.98
N LEU A 249 -1.73 2.79 6.15
CA LEU A 249 -3.09 2.70 5.60
C LEU A 249 -3.13 2.49 4.08
N GLY A 250 -1.96 2.49 3.40
CA GLY A 250 -1.85 2.26 1.96
C GLY A 250 -2.49 3.35 1.10
N THR A 251 -2.73 4.54 1.65
CA THR A 251 -3.44 5.63 0.98
C THR A 251 -2.56 6.86 0.83
N ARG A 252 -2.50 7.43 -0.39
CA ARG A 252 -1.82 8.70 -0.66
C ARG A 252 -2.80 9.85 -0.50
N MET A 253 -2.64 10.67 0.54
CA MET A 253 -3.56 11.76 0.84
C MET A 253 -3.07 13.16 0.42
N GLN A 254 -1.87 13.31 -0.13
CA GLN A 254 -1.26 14.59 -0.47
C GLN A 254 -2.16 15.46 -1.38
N CYS A 255 -2.83 14.86 -2.36
CA CYS A 255 -3.74 15.58 -3.25
C CYS A 255 -4.89 16.26 -2.50
N ALA A 256 -5.36 15.64 -1.40
CA ALA A 256 -6.47 16.14 -0.60
C ALA A 256 -6.10 17.40 0.23
N GLN A 257 -4.82 17.81 0.26
CA GLN A 257 -4.40 19.06 0.88
C GLN A 257 -4.99 20.31 0.20
N CYS A 258 -5.09 20.29 -1.15
CA CYS A 258 -5.48 21.47 -1.94
C CYS A 258 -6.90 21.35 -2.53
N HIS A 259 -7.36 20.15 -2.81
CA HIS A 259 -8.68 19.85 -3.38
C HIS A 259 -9.14 18.44 -2.93
N HIS A 260 -10.39 18.07 -3.20
CA HIS A 260 -10.81 16.68 -2.99
C HIS A 260 -9.94 15.72 -3.78
N HIS A 261 -9.60 14.56 -3.18
CA HIS A 261 -8.74 13.57 -3.84
C HIS A 261 -9.35 13.14 -5.17
N PRO A 262 -8.59 13.17 -6.30
CA PRO A 262 -9.16 12.95 -7.63
C PRO A 262 -9.61 11.51 -7.88
N PHE A 263 -9.09 10.52 -7.12
CA PHE A 263 -9.32 9.09 -7.37
C PHE A 263 -9.87 8.34 -6.15
N GLU A 264 -9.91 9.00 -4.98
CA GLU A 264 -10.26 8.40 -3.71
C GLU A 264 -11.34 9.22 -3.01
N LYS A 265 -12.03 8.61 -2.05
CA LYS A 265 -13.11 9.25 -1.28
C LYS A 265 -12.69 10.42 -0.38
N TRP A 266 -11.40 10.68 -0.25
CA TRP A 266 -10.86 11.64 0.71
C TRP A 266 -11.13 13.08 0.32
N SER A 267 -11.84 13.80 1.17
CA SER A 267 -12.05 15.22 1.01
C SER A 267 -10.90 16.04 1.63
N GLN A 268 -10.85 17.33 1.30
CA GLN A 268 -9.95 18.27 1.96
C GLN A 268 -10.22 18.34 3.47
N LYS A 269 -11.48 18.24 3.88
CA LYS A 269 -11.87 18.17 5.29
C LYS A 269 -11.25 16.95 5.98
N ASP A 270 -11.31 15.77 5.36
CA ASP A 270 -10.73 14.54 5.91
C ASP A 270 -9.21 14.67 6.08
N TYR A 271 -8.52 15.27 5.09
CA TYR A 271 -7.09 15.55 5.16
C TYR A 271 -6.73 16.36 6.40
N TYR A 272 -7.38 17.50 6.62
CA TYR A 272 -7.08 18.36 7.77
C TYR A 272 -7.55 17.75 9.09
N SER A 273 -8.69 17.07 9.13
CA SER A 273 -9.14 16.34 10.33
C SER A 273 -8.15 15.27 10.74
N PHE A 274 -7.62 14.51 9.79
CA PHE A 274 -6.60 13.51 10.08
C PHE A 274 -5.28 14.17 10.52
N SER A 275 -4.86 15.27 9.88
CA SER A 275 -3.66 16.00 10.29
C SER A 275 -3.75 16.51 11.74
N ALA A 276 -4.96 16.81 12.23
CA ALA A 276 -5.17 17.33 13.59
C ALA A 276 -4.66 16.36 14.68
N PHE A 277 -4.65 15.03 14.46
CA PHE A 277 -4.07 14.07 15.40
C PHE A 277 -2.60 14.35 15.71
N PHE A 278 -1.86 14.90 14.76
CA PHE A 278 -0.43 15.21 14.91
C PHE A 278 -0.17 16.65 15.37
N SER A 279 -1.20 17.48 15.54
CA SER A 279 -1.05 18.89 15.94
C SER A 279 -0.51 19.08 17.36
N THR A 280 -0.61 18.03 18.19
CA THR A 280 -0.13 18.03 19.58
C THR A 280 1.31 17.54 19.73
N VAL A 281 1.94 17.08 18.65
CA VAL A 281 3.33 16.59 18.67
C VAL A 281 4.29 17.78 18.74
N GLY A 282 5.06 17.84 19.83
CA GLY A 282 6.10 18.83 20.04
C GLY A 282 7.49 18.20 20.04
N ARG A 283 8.50 19.05 19.83
CA ARG A 283 9.92 18.65 19.83
C ARG A 283 10.76 19.66 20.57
N LYS A 284 11.78 19.16 21.26
CA LYS A 284 12.82 19.98 21.91
C LYS A 284 14.19 19.28 21.79
N PRO A 285 15.31 20.01 21.90
CA PRO A 285 16.63 19.41 21.90
C PRO A 285 16.76 18.30 22.98
N GLY A 286 17.42 17.21 22.62
CA GLY A 286 17.79 16.14 23.54
C GLY A 286 19.05 16.45 24.33
N ARG A 287 19.57 15.46 25.06
CA ARG A 287 20.77 15.60 25.88
C ARG A 287 22.05 15.66 25.04
N ASN A 288 22.09 14.91 23.92
CA ASN A 288 23.23 14.86 23.05
C ASN A 288 23.00 15.66 21.75
N PRO A 289 24.05 16.17 21.12
CA PRO A 289 23.93 16.83 19.82
C PRO A 289 23.24 15.94 18.78
N GLY A 290 22.24 16.46 18.09
CA GLY A 290 21.45 15.75 17.07
C GLY A 290 20.35 14.83 17.60
N GLU A 291 20.19 14.73 18.93
CA GLU A 291 19.06 14.07 19.55
C GLU A 291 17.93 15.09 19.80
N GLU A 292 16.71 14.62 19.70
CA GLU A 292 15.49 15.36 20.03
C GLU A 292 14.65 14.56 21.03
N VAL A 293 13.87 15.27 21.80
CA VAL A 293 12.83 14.69 22.67
C VAL A 293 11.49 14.99 22.05
N ILE A 294 10.74 13.96 21.73
CA ILE A 294 9.38 14.07 21.24
C ILE A 294 8.42 14.05 22.43
N TYR A 295 7.47 14.96 22.43
CA TYR A 295 6.46 15.04 23.49
C TYR A 295 5.10 15.40 22.91
N HIS A 296 4.04 14.99 23.61
CA HIS A 296 2.68 15.34 23.26
C HIS A 296 2.19 16.46 24.20
N THR A 297 1.71 17.55 23.61
CA THR A 297 1.08 18.63 24.39
C THR A 297 -0.32 18.21 24.82
N ARG A 298 -0.78 18.70 25.97
CA ARG A 298 -2.16 18.46 26.44
C ARG A 298 -3.18 19.45 25.85
N LYS A 299 -2.87 20.01 24.69
CA LYS A 299 -3.78 20.93 23.97
C LYS A 299 -4.82 20.14 23.20
N VAL A 300 -5.92 20.79 22.86
CA VAL A 300 -6.92 20.23 21.95
C VAL A 300 -6.25 19.96 20.60
N ALA A 301 -6.43 18.77 20.07
CA ALA A 301 -5.92 18.39 18.77
C ALA A 301 -6.80 19.06 17.68
N GLN A 302 -6.22 20.05 16.98
CA GLN A 302 -6.92 20.84 15.98
C GLN A 302 -5.99 21.31 14.88
N THR A 303 -6.56 21.57 13.71
CA THR A 303 -5.86 22.23 12.59
C THR A 303 -6.82 23.14 11.85
N ALA A 304 -6.29 24.15 11.16
CA ALA A 304 -7.08 25.03 10.30
C ALA A 304 -6.95 24.58 8.84
N ASN A 305 -8.07 24.51 8.13
CA ASN A 305 -8.08 24.36 6.69
C ASN A 305 -7.51 25.66 6.06
N LYS A 306 -6.50 25.54 5.23
CA LYS A 306 -5.83 26.70 4.60
C LYS A 306 -6.71 27.49 3.65
N LYS A 307 -7.78 26.87 3.11
CA LYS A 307 -8.64 27.50 2.12
C LYS A 307 -9.71 28.41 2.73
N ASP A 308 -10.33 27.99 3.82
CA ASP A 308 -11.46 28.69 4.45
C ASP A 308 -11.21 29.04 5.93
N GLY A 309 -10.04 28.67 6.47
CA GLY A 309 -9.69 28.92 7.87
C GLY A 309 -10.49 28.10 8.89
N CYS A 310 -11.37 27.21 8.45
CA CYS A 310 -12.20 26.41 9.32
C CYS A 310 -11.34 25.53 10.25
N LEU A 311 -11.60 25.62 11.56
CA LEU A 311 -10.93 24.77 12.55
C LEU A 311 -11.55 23.37 12.54
N LEU A 312 -10.71 22.39 12.39
CA LEU A 312 -11.06 20.97 12.40
C LEU A 312 -10.42 20.30 13.61
N TYR A 313 -11.20 19.50 14.30
CA TYR A 313 -10.83 18.84 15.54
C TYR A 313 -10.83 17.32 15.33
N THR A 314 -10.06 16.61 16.16
CA THR A 314 -10.27 15.19 16.35
C THR A 314 -11.39 15.00 17.37
N SER A 315 -12.42 14.31 17.01
CA SER A 315 -13.49 13.85 17.93
C SER A 315 -13.03 12.65 18.73
#